data_f0a15347790e3e3b0caa97bcc804b304
#
_entry.id   f0a15347790e3e3b0caa97bcc804b304
#
_cell.length_a   1.000
_cell.length_b   1.000
_cell.length_c   1.000
_cell.angle_alpha   90.00
_cell.angle_beta   90.00
_cell.angle_gamma   90.00
#
_symmetry.space_group_name_H-M   'P 1'
#
loop_
_entity.id
_entity.type
_entity.pdbx_description
1 polymer ?
#
loop_
_entity_poly.entity_id
_entity_poly.type
_entity_poly.pdbx_seq_one_letter_code
_entity_poly.pdbx_strand_id
1 'polypeptide(L)'
;MFTTLLLAAAPTLVQGPAEPHWTDWWTDNLRWSIDESVRVLADEQGRTNATMAFFGLDIHKVVSSSQRDVATIVLQPYLTRVDSLDPHPPIFDGPDDWELVWRIFNANVKLKHDGSLNLRVGHFEVPFGLEYLINTNGTLRDYTHPANFGLKADWGATLNGELDTFEYEVAWSRGSGNEWEDDGDPGLFSGRIGTPRDEERVFGLSFLDGDTLTPMGALERNRIGLDASLYHENLGFMLEVSAGEDGADTDVQRALGEINWRNPDETKLSWLQLISSSLDGPGGEATALESKLGMRWTVATGWNLSAQYTQTLDSPASGGGRPGGVALQLRWRF
;
A
#
# COMPACT_ATOMS: atom_id res chain seq x y z
N MET A 1 10.45 15.85 -31.03
CA MET A 1 10.31 17.30 -31.11
C MET A 1 9.67 17.74 -29.80
N PHE A 2 10.50 18.04 -28.80
CA PHE A 2 10.05 18.40 -27.44
C PHE A 2 9.90 19.90 -27.37
N THR A 3 8.70 20.36 -27.04
CA THR A 3 8.39 21.78 -26.89
C THR A 3 8.66 22.18 -25.43
N THR A 4 9.69 22.96 -25.22
CA THR A 4 10.06 23.54 -23.92
C THR A 4 9.07 24.66 -23.59
N LEU A 5 8.27 24.51 -22.54
CA LEU A 5 7.45 25.58 -21.99
C LEU A 5 8.32 26.45 -21.08
N LEU A 6 8.65 27.64 -21.52
CA LEU A 6 9.25 28.70 -20.70
C LEU A 6 8.17 29.37 -19.85
N LEU A 7 8.24 29.20 -18.52
CA LEU A 7 7.50 30.06 -17.58
C LEU A 7 8.20 31.43 -17.48
N ALA A 8 7.55 32.44 -18.00
CA ALA A 8 7.96 33.83 -17.83
C ALA A 8 7.56 34.33 -16.44
N ALA A 9 8.51 34.84 -15.68
CA ALA A 9 8.28 35.54 -14.42
C ALA A 9 7.54 36.87 -14.67
N ALA A 10 6.36 37.00 -14.10
CA ALA A 10 5.61 38.24 -14.12
C ALA A 10 6.09 39.19 -12.99
N PRO A 11 6.07 40.51 -13.21
CA PRO A 11 6.56 41.48 -12.23
C PRO A 11 5.62 41.58 -11.01
N THR A 12 6.21 41.65 -9.83
CA THR A 12 5.54 41.85 -8.55
C THR A 12 4.88 43.23 -8.50
N LEU A 13 3.58 43.28 -8.66
CA LEU A 13 2.78 44.43 -8.26
C LEU A 13 2.53 44.33 -6.74
N VAL A 14 2.95 45.33 -5.99
CA VAL A 14 2.62 45.49 -4.59
C VAL A 14 1.12 45.80 -4.51
N GLN A 15 0.34 44.76 -4.23
CA GLN A 15 -1.10 44.89 -3.90
C GLN A 15 -1.23 44.96 -2.38
N GLY A 16 -2.12 45.87 -1.93
CA GLY A 16 -2.55 45.93 -0.53
C GLY A 16 -3.22 44.63 -0.11
N PRO A 17 -3.57 44.44 1.18
CA PRO A 17 -4.10 43.19 1.69
C PRO A 17 -5.37 42.83 0.93
N ALA A 18 -5.22 41.89 0.00
CA ALA A 18 -6.36 41.32 -0.71
C ALA A 18 -7.20 40.51 0.29
N GLU A 19 -8.51 40.68 0.23
CA GLU A 19 -9.42 39.80 0.95
C GLU A 19 -9.16 38.35 0.51
N PRO A 20 -9.13 37.37 1.45
CA PRO A 20 -8.78 35.99 1.11
C PRO A 20 -9.78 35.43 0.11
N HIS A 21 -9.33 35.24 -1.10
CA HIS A 21 -10.12 34.54 -2.11
C HIS A 21 -10.24 33.06 -1.70
N TRP A 22 -11.42 32.45 -1.94
CA TRP A 22 -11.65 31.00 -1.69
C TRP A 22 -10.62 30.12 -2.39
N THR A 23 -9.98 30.60 -3.47
CA THR A 23 -8.87 29.92 -4.18
C THR A 23 -7.62 29.82 -3.31
N ASP A 24 -7.34 30.80 -2.45
CA ASP A 24 -6.14 30.82 -1.60
C ASP A 24 -6.24 29.73 -0.52
N TRP A 25 -7.46 29.50 0.00
CA TRP A 25 -7.71 28.40 0.94
C TRP A 25 -7.40 27.02 0.34
N TRP A 26 -7.68 26.81 -0.97
CA TRP A 26 -7.40 25.53 -1.60
C TRP A 26 -5.91 25.35 -1.93
N THR A 27 -5.22 26.38 -2.36
CA THR A 27 -3.81 26.33 -2.77
C THR A 27 -2.85 26.33 -1.58
N ASP A 28 -3.24 26.93 -0.45
CA ASP A 28 -2.41 26.91 0.77
C ASP A 28 -2.22 25.49 1.30
N ASN A 29 -0.96 25.14 1.65
CA ASN A 29 -0.61 23.82 2.17
C ASN A 29 -1.04 22.63 1.27
N LEU A 30 -1.13 22.87 -0.05
CA LEU A 30 -1.35 21.86 -1.06
C LEU A 30 -0.01 21.31 -1.54
N ARG A 31 0.14 19.99 -1.49
CA ARG A 31 1.27 19.29 -2.10
C ARG A 31 0.70 18.32 -3.14
N TRP A 32 1.36 18.25 -4.27
CA TRP A 32 1.00 17.28 -5.29
C TRP A 32 2.25 16.71 -5.95
N SER A 33 2.14 15.52 -6.47
CA SER A 33 3.19 14.87 -7.27
C SER A 33 2.57 13.97 -8.32
N ILE A 34 3.25 13.82 -9.44
CA ILE A 34 2.93 12.82 -10.47
C ILE A 34 3.79 11.60 -10.19
N ASP A 35 3.22 10.41 -10.39
CA ASP A 35 3.88 9.13 -10.18
C ASP A 35 3.60 8.21 -11.36
N GLU A 36 4.62 7.87 -12.11
CA GLU A 36 4.54 7.01 -13.28
C GLU A 36 5.43 5.78 -13.11
N SER A 37 4.96 4.62 -13.53
CA SER A 37 5.76 3.41 -13.47
C SER A 37 5.39 2.42 -14.56
N VAL A 38 6.41 1.72 -15.03
CA VAL A 38 6.26 0.53 -15.87
C VAL A 38 7.01 -0.62 -15.20
N ARG A 39 6.33 -1.76 -15.09
CA ARG A 39 6.87 -3.00 -14.53
C ARG A 39 6.69 -4.13 -15.53
N VAL A 40 7.71 -4.98 -15.62
CA VAL A 40 7.70 -6.20 -16.42
C VAL A 40 8.11 -7.36 -15.52
N LEU A 41 7.34 -8.44 -15.57
CA LEU A 41 7.62 -9.68 -14.88
C LEU A 41 7.90 -10.78 -15.93
N ALA A 42 8.97 -11.52 -15.74
CA ALA A 42 9.34 -12.65 -16.59
C ALA A 42 9.56 -13.90 -15.74
N ASP A 43 9.20 -15.07 -16.27
CA ASP A 43 9.47 -16.35 -15.64
C ASP A 43 10.95 -16.74 -15.72
N GLU A 44 11.32 -17.87 -15.15
CA GLU A 44 12.68 -18.41 -15.19
C GLU A 44 13.16 -18.75 -16.61
N GLN A 45 12.26 -18.94 -17.55
CA GLN A 45 12.55 -19.16 -18.97
C GLN A 45 12.70 -17.84 -19.76
N GLY A 46 12.51 -16.69 -19.09
CA GLY A 46 12.59 -15.36 -19.71
C GLY A 46 11.35 -14.98 -20.51
N ARG A 47 10.22 -15.72 -20.38
CA ARG A 47 8.96 -15.33 -21.01
C ARG A 47 8.27 -14.28 -20.15
N THR A 48 7.76 -13.24 -20.76
CA THR A 48 6.98 -12.21 -20.08
C THR A 48 5.67 -12.81 -19.56
N ASN A 49 5.47 -12.78 -18.25
CA ASN A 49 4.27 -13.27 -17.60
C ASN A 49 3.28 -12.16 -17.29
N ALA A 50 3.78 -10.95 -17.04
CA ALA A 50 2.93 -9.81 -16.78
C ALA A 50 3.65 -8.49 -17.13
N THR A 51 2.87 -7.51 -17.53
CA THR A 51 3.28 -6.10 -17.59
C THR A 51 2.29 -5.27 -16.78
N MET A 52 2.81 -4.25 -16.11
CA MET A 52 1.98 -3.31 -15.36
C MET A 52 2.47 -1.90 -15.68
N ALA A 53 1.55 -1.01 -16.00
CA ALA A 53 1.81 0.41 -16.13
C ALA A 53 0.84 1.18 -15.26
N PHE A 54 1.30 2.24 -14.63
CA PHE A 54 0.42 3.17 -13.95
C PHE A 54 0.87 4.61 -14.14
N PHE A 55 -0.11 5.50 -14.13
CA PHE A 55 0.03 6.94 -14.09
C PHE A 55 -0.84 7.47 -12.94
N GLY A 56 -0.21 8.03 -11.93
CA GLY A 56 -0.87 8.47 -10.71
C GLY A 56 -0.68 9.95 -10.42
N LEU A 57 -1.65 10.52 -9.73
CA LEU A 57 -1.58 11.85 -9.17
C LEU A 57 -1.77 11.75 -7.65
N ASP A 58 -0.76 12.18 -6.90
CA ASP A 58 -0.81 12.26 -5.44
C ASP A 58 -1.11 13.70 -5.03
N ILE A 59 -2.23 13.92 -4.35
CA ILE A 59 -2.63 15.22 -3.81
C ILE A 59 -2.79 15.12 -2.31
N HIS A 60 -2.09 15.97 -1.58
CA HIS A 60 -2.18 16.10 -0.13
C HIS A 60 -2.52 17.53 0.21
N LYS A 61 -3.65 17.75 0.87
CA LYS A 61 -4.11 19.05 1.36
C LYS A 61 -4.21 19.03 2.87
N VAL A 62 -3.46 19.91 3.54
CA VAL A 62 -3.68 20.20 4.95
C VAL A 62 -4.67 21.36 5.06
N VAL A 63 -5.74 21.13 5.79
CA VAL A 63 -6.76 22.14 6.12
C VAL A 63 -6.43 22.71 7.48
N SER A 64 -6.11 24.00 7.50
CA SER A 64 -5.71 24.71 8.71
C SER A 64 -6.76 25.79 9.07
N SER A 65 -7.01 25.94 10.35
CA SER A 65 -7.65 27.15 10.89
C SER A 65 -6.58 28.19 11.18
N SER A 66 -6.99 29.40 11.61
CA SER A 66 -6.04 30.46 12.00
C SER A 66 -5.10 30.07 13.15
N GLN A 67 -5.36 28.98 13.84
CA GLN A 67 -4.61 28.56 15.02
C GLN A 67 -3.98 27.15 14.90
N ARG A 68 -4.43 26.31 13.94
CA ARG A 68 -4.00 24.89 13.88
C ARG A 68 -4.48 24.18 12.62
N ASP A 69 -3.84 23.03 12.36
CA ASP A 69 -4.32 22.06 11.39
C ASP A 69 -5.51 21.28 11.97
N VAL A 70 -6.59 21.23 11.21
CA VAL A 70 -7.85 20.58 11.60
C VAL A 70 -8.16 19.30 10.83
N ALA A 71 -7.65 19.19 9.59
CA ALA A 71 -7.85 18.01 8.76
C ALA A 71 -6.73 17.84 7.73
N THR A 72 -6.60 16.63 7.24
CA THR A 72 -5.78 16.30 6.06
C THR A 72 -6.65 15.59 5.04
N ILE A 73 -6.58 16.00 3.78
CA ILE A 73 -7.25 15.35 2.65
C ILE A 73 -6.17 14.73 1.77
N VAL A 74 -6.33 13.45 1.43
CA VAL A 74 -5.44 12.72 0.53
C VAL A 74 -6.25 12.18 -0.64
N LEU A 75 -5.82 12.49 -1.86
CA LEU A 75 -6.45 12.04 -3.09
C LEU A 75 -5.37 11.44 -3.99
N GLN A 76 -5.51 10.17 -4.33
CA GLN A 76 -4.55 9.44 -5.16
C GLN A 76 -5.29 8.64 -6.25
N PRO A 77 -5.81 9.32 -7.29
CA PRO A 77 -6.33 8.66 -8.48
C PRO A 77 -5.17 8.14 -9.33
N TYR A 78 -5.24 6.88 -9.73
CA TYR A 78 -4.26 6.21 -10.58
C TYR A 78 -4.96 5.58 -11.78
N LEU A 79 -4.48 5.86 -12.98
CA LEU A 79 -4.78 5.07 -14.17
C LEU A 79 -3.80 3.90 -14.19
N THR A 80 -4.32 2.69 -14.17
CA THR A 80 -3.54 1.46 -14.15
C THR A 80 -3.91 0.58 -15.34
N ARG A 81 -2.92 -0.15 -15.83
CA ARG A 81 -3.11 -1.22 -16.80
C ARG A 81 -2.28 -2.40 -16.36
N VAL A 82 -2.91 -3.54 -16.21
CA VAL A 82 -2.27 -4.81 -15.88
C VAL A 82 -2.58 -5.81 -16.97
N ASP A 83 -1.53 -6.24 -17.67
CA ASP A 83 -1.58 -7.35 -18.60
C ASP A 83 -0.87 -8.54 -17.94
N SER A 84 -1.64 -9.53 -17.49
CA SER A 84 -1.15 -10.67 -16.72
C SER A 84 -1.85 -11.94 -17.17
N LEU A 85 -1.08 -13.03 -17.23
CA LEU A 85 -1.61 -14.38 -17.47
C LEU A 85 -2.44 -14.89 -16.28
N ASP A 86 -2.28 -14.27 -15.11
CA ASP A 86 -3.00 -14.59 -13.89
C ASP A 86 -3.49 -13.27 -13.27
N PRO A 87 -4.62 -12.73 -13.77
CA PRO A 87 -5.16 -11.47 -13.26
C PRO A 87 -5.56 -11.65 -11.79
N HIS A 88 -5.12 -10.70 -10.96
CA HIS A 88 -5.47 -10.68 -9.55
C HIS A 88 -6.68 -9.78 -9.32
N PRO A 89 -7.85 -10.36 -9.09
CA PRO A 89 -9.00 -9.59 -8.63
C PRO A 89 -8.81 -9.17 -7.16
N PRO A 90 -9.54 -8.21 -6.63
CA PRO A 90 -10.70 -7.52 -7.20
C PRO A 90 -10.38 -6.16 -7.84
N ILE A 91 -9.14 -5.83 -8.11
CA ILE A 91 -8.72 -4.48 -8.48
C ILE A 91 -8.87 -4.22 -9.98
N PHE A 92 -8.97 -5.26 -10.83
CA PHE A 92 -8.91 -5.12 -12.28
C PHE A 92 -9.96 -6.00 -12.96
N ASP A 93 -10.93 -5.38 -13.62
CA ASP A 93 -12.00 -6.07 -14.34
C ASP A 93 -11.58 -6.65 -15.70
N GLY A 94 -10.50 -6.17 -16.28
CA GLY A 94 -10.04 -6.62 -17.58
C GLY A 94 -8.54 -6.54 -17.76
N PRO A 95 -7.91 -7.59 -18.34
CA PRO A 95 -6.45 -7.66 -18.42
C PRO A 95 -5.81 -6.66 -19.37
N ASP A 96 -6.54 -6.02 -20.27
CA ASP A 96 -5.97 -5.21 -21.35
C ASP A 96 -6.40 -3.74 -21.33
N ASP A 97 -7.28 -3.32 -20.44
CA ASP A 97 -7.83 -1.97 -20.39
C ASP A 97 -7.16 -1.09 -19.33
N TRP A 98 -7.27 0.22 -19.52
CA TRP A 98 -6.88 1.21 -18.52
C TRP A 98 -8.02 1.44 -17.57
N GLU A 99 -7.75 1.27 -16.27
CA GLU A 99 -8.71 1.46 -15.20
C GLU A 99 -8.32 2.61 -14.29
N LEU A 100 -9.32 3.35 -13.80
CA LEU A 100 -9.15 4.35 -12.76
C LEU A 100 -9.29 3.68 -11.39
N VAL A 101 -8.19 3.61 -10.67
CA VAL A 101 -8.11 3.05 -9.33
C VAL A 101 -7.92 4.17 -8.32
N TRP A 102 -8.73 4.21 -7.29
CA TRP A 102 -8.48 5.03 -6.12
C TRP A 102 -7.50 4.31 -5.20
N ARG A 103 -6.24 4.73 -5.22
CA ARG A 103 -5.29 4.17 -4.27
C ARG A 103 -5.61 4.65 -2.85
N ILE A 104 -5.77 5.95 -2.67
CA ILE A 104 -6.25 6.59 -1.44
C ILE A 104 -7.20 7.73 -1.81
N PHE A 105 -8.29 7.84 -1.10
CA PHE A 105 -9.24 8.92 -1.23
C PHE A 105 -9.92 9.16 0.12
N ASN A 106 -9.32 9.98 0.98
CA ASN A 106 -9.89 10.19 2.31
C ASN A 106 -9.67 11.60 2.86
N ALA A 107 -10.47 11.90 3.87
CA ALA A 107 -10.28 13.03 4.77
C ALA A 107 -10.09 12.51 6.20
N ASN A 108 -9.02 12.93 6.87
CA ASN A 108 -8.72 12.65 8.27
C ASN A 108 -8.89 13.93 9.08
N VAL A 109 -9.90 13.98 9.94
CA VAL A 109 -10.29 15.15 10.73
C VAL A 109 -9.85 14.97 12.18
N LYS A 110 -9.15 15.94 12.74
CA LYS A 110 -8.75 15.95 14.15
C LYS A 110 -9.97 16.24 15.03
N LEU A 111 -10.44 15.26 15.79
CA LEU A 111 -11.48 15.42 16.79
C LEU A 111 -10.92 16.00 18.08
N LYS A 112 -9.66 15.65 18.42
CA LYS A 112 -8.90 16.29 19.48
C LYS A 112 -7.70 17.06 18.93
N HIS A 113 -7.33 18.12 19.62
CA HIS A 113 -6.29 19.06 19.20
C HIS A 113 -4.91 18.45 19.07
N ASP A 114 -4.60 17.58 20.01
CA ASP A 114 -3.32 16.90 20.15
C ASP A 114 -3.10 15.75 19.15
N GLY A 115 -4.13 15.44 18.32
CA GLY A 115 -4.07 14.32 17.39
C GLY A 115 -4.31 12.95 18.04
N SER A 116 -4.59 12.93 19.35
CA SER A 116 -4.85 11.67 20.06
C SER A 116 -6.18 10.99 19.68
N LEU A 117 -7.06 11.69 18.96
CA LEU A 117 -8.29 11.14 18.38
C LEU A 117 -8.63 11.86 17.10
N ASN A 118 -8.69 11.13 15.99
CA ASN A 118 -9.07 11.59 14.67
C ASN A 118 -10.14 10.67 14.07
N LEU A 119 -10.92 11.21 13.15
CA LEU A 119 -11.86 10.47 12.30
C LEU A 119 -11.37 10.56 10.86
N ARG A 120 -11.10 9.41 10.24
CA ARG A 120 -10.82 9.30 8.80
C ARG A 120 -12.04 8.69 8.11
N VAL A 121 -12.42 9.24 6.96
CA VAL A 121 -13.52 8.73 6.13
C VAL A 121 -13.09 8.71 4.67
N GLY A 122 -13.45 7.66 3.96
CA GLY A 122 -13.16 7.47 2.54
C GLY A 122 -12.48 6.15 2.23
N HIS A 123 -11.61 6.13 1.23
CA HIS A 123 -10.79 4.98 0.84
C HIS A 123 -9.41 5.09 1.48
N PHE A 124 -9.01 4.11 2.27
CA PHE A 124 -7.77 4.12 3.06
C PHE A 124 -7.16 2.72 3.15
N GLU A 125 -5.85 2.64 3.41
CA GLU A 125 -5.17 1.36 3.63
C GLU A 125 -5.71 0.69 4.89
N VAL A 126 -6.02 -0.62 4.81
CA VAL A 126 -6.53 -1.42 5.93
C VAL A 126 -5.51 -1.45 7.05
N PRO A 127 -5.87 -1.06 8.29
CA PRO A 127 -4.93 -0.99 9.41
C PRO A 127 -4.57 -2.38 9.93
N PHE A 128 -3.60 -3.03 9.30
CA PHE A 128 -3.08 -4.34 9.67
C PHE A 128 -1.60 -4.42 9.31
N GLY A 129 -0.77 -4.97 10.20
CA GLY A 129 0.62 -5.35 9.95
C GLY A 129 1.54 -4.23 9.42
N LEU A 130 2.61 -4.66 8.77
CA LEU A 130 3.65 -3.77 8.25
C LEU A 130 3.23 -2.98 7.02
N GLU A 131 2.41 -3.54 6.15
CA GLU A 131 2.04 -2.89 4.89
C GLU A 131 1.30 -1.58 5.12
N TYR A 132 0.49 -1.51 6.17
CA TYR A 132 -0.18 -0.30 6.63
C TYR A 132 0.81 0.83 7.03
N LEU A 133 1.99 0.47 7.52
CA LEU A 133 3.01 1.43 7.97
C LEU A 133 3.91 1.94 6.84
N ILE A 134 3.97 1.21 5.74
CA ILE A 134 4.97 1.40 4.69
C ILE A 134 4.30 1.89 3.41
N ASN A 135 4.86 2.95 2.83
CA ASN A 135 4.45 3.34 1.49
C ASN A 135 4.95 2.32 0.47
N THR A 136 4.08 1.39 0.10
CA THR A 136 4.38 0.33 -0.86
C THR A 136 4.19 0.74 -2.31
N ASN A 137 3.77 2.00 -2.55
CA ASN A 137 3.60 2.49 -3.92
C ASN A 137 4.93 2.47 -4.68
N GLY A 138 4.93 1.79 -5.81
CA GLY A 138 6.10 1.69 -6.68
C GLY A 138 7.28 0.90 -6.11
N THR A 139 7.07 0.04 -5.13
CA THR A 139 8.08 -0.95 -4.72
C THR A 139 7.85 -2.29 -5.43
N LEU A 140 8.93 -3.04 -5.64
CA LEU A 140 8.86 -4.46 -6.02
C LEU A 140 8.80 -5.38 -4.82
N ARG A 141 9.02 -4.86 -3.60
CA ARG A 141 8.88 -5.64 -2.36
C ARG A 141 7.43 -6.08 -2.21
N ASP A 142 7.23 -7.33 -1.87
CA ASP A 142 5.91 -7.85 -1.59
C ASP A 142 5.59 -7.74 -0.10
N TYR A 143 4.33 -7.54 0.17
CA TYR A 143 3.74 -7.50 1.50
C TYR A 143 2.53 -8.43 1.54
N THR A 144 1.96 -8.59 2.72
CA THR A 144 1.03 -9.70 2.96
C THR A 144 -0.43 -9.38 2.65
N HIS A 145 -0.84 -8.10 2.63
CA HIS A 145 -2.25 -7.72 2.53
C HIS A 145 -3.00 -8.33 1.34
N PRO A 146 -2.54 -8.17 0.07
CA PRO A 146 -3.28 -8.72 -1.05
C PRO A 146 -3.42 -10.24 -0.99
N ALA A 147 -2.38 -10.92 -0.53
CA ALA A 147 -2.39 -12.37 -0.39
C ALA A 147 -3.13 -12.85 0.86
N ASN A 148 -3.19 -12.01 1.91
CA ASN A 148 -3.76 -12.35 3.21
C ASN A 148 -5.27 -12.07 3.29
N PHE A 149 -5.72 -10.95 2.73
CA PHE A 149 -7.14 -10.57 2.78
C PHE A 149 -7.76 -10.26 1.42
N GLY A 150 -7.00 -10.33 0.32
CA GLY A 150 -7.49 -10.04 -1.02
C GLY A 150 -7.56 -8.54 -1.38
N LEU A 151 -7.33 -7.65 -0.44
CA LEU A 151 -7.37 -6.20 -0.63
C LEU A 151 -6.25 -5.50 0.16
N LYS A 152 -5.89 -4.30 -0.26
CA LYS A 152 -4.91 -3.46 0.43
C LYS A 152 -5.55 -2.24 1.08
N ALA A 153 -6.49 -1.63 0.38
CA ALA A 153 -7.21 -0.45 0.82
C ALA A 153 -8.71 -0.64 0.57
N ASP A 154 -9.54 0.07 1.32
CA ASP A 154 -10.98 -0.15 1.34
C ASP A 154 -11.76 1.11 1.68
N TRP A 155 -13.04 1.16 1.32
CA TRP A 155 -13.96 2.25 1.61
C TRP A 155 -14.57 2.10 3.00
N GLY A 156 -14.49 3.14 3.83
CA GLY A 156 -15.05 3.09 5.18
C GLY A 156 -14.74 4.30 6.04
N ALA A 157 -14.71 4.05 7.35
CA ALA A 157 -14.37 5.05 8.36
C ALA A 157 -13.44 4.45 9.41
N THR A 158 -12.51 5.26 9.94
CA THR A 158 -11.61 4.85 11.02
C THR A 158 -11.58 5.87 12.14
N LEU A 159 -11.40 5.37 13.36
CA LEU A 159 -10.92 6.16 14.48
C LEU A 159 -9.43 5.88 14.67
N ASN A 160 -8.62 6.92 14.63
CA ASN A 160 -7.18 6.78 14.75
C ASN A 160 -6.60 7.86 15.66
N GLY A 161 -5.41 7.61 16.18
CA GLY A 161 -4.73 8.56 17.05
C GLY A 161 -3.34 8.11 17.42
N GLU A 162 -2.56 9.09 17.84
CA GLU A 162 -1.20 8.92 18.33
C GLU A 162 -1.13 9.47 19.75
N LEU A 163 -0.55 8.68 20.64
CA LEU A 163 -0.25 9.02 22.02
C LEU A 163 1.27 8.89 22.21
N ASP A 164 1.78 9.39 23.32
CA ASP A 164 3.23 9.45 23.57
C ASP A 164 3.95 8.11 23.43
N THR A 165 3.28 6.99 23.64
CA THR A 165 3.89 5.66 23.67
C THR A 165 3.32 4.67 22.66
N PHE A 166 2.18 4.98 22.06
CA PHE A 166 1.54 4.10 21.08
C PHE A 166 0.64 4.89 20.12
N GLU A 167 0.49 4.35 18.94
CA GLU A 167 -0.53 4.74 17.95
C GLU A 167 -1.57 3.65 17.80
N TYR A 168 -2.76 4.02 17.38
CA TYR A 168 -3.83 3.09 17.09
C TYR A 168 -4.69 3.53 15.93
N GLU A 169 -5.24 2.56 15.23
CA GLU A 169 -6.31 2.76 14.26
C GLU A 169 -7.28 1.60 14.32
N VAL A 170 -8.58 1.90 14.34
CA VAL A 170 -9.68 0.94 14.26
C VAL A 170 -10.57 1.36 13.12
N ALA A 171 -10.84 0.45 12.20
CA ALA A 171 -11.56 0.69 10.97
C ALA A 171 -12.82 -0.17 10.89
N TRP A 172 -13.87 0.41 10.33
CA TRP A 172 -15.00 -0.29 9.78
C TRP A 172 -15.11 0.08 8.32
N SER A 173 -15.05 -0.92 7.44
CA SER A 173 -15.00 -0.74 6.00
C SER A 173 -15.86 -1.76 5.27
N ARG A 174 -15.97 -1.62 3.96
CA ARG A 174 -16.88 -2.43 3.15
C ARG A 174 -16.35 -3.84 2.88
N GLY A 175 -15.03 -4.04 2.86
CA GLY A 175 -14.43 -5.30 2.43
C GLY A 175 -14.35 -5.47 0.90
N SER A 176 -14.72 -4.45 0.13
CA SER A 176 -14.83 -4.54 -1.34
C SER A 176 -13.63 -3.96 -2.10
N GLY A 177 -12.64 -3.42 -1.39
CA GLY A 177 -11.47 -2.80 -2.01
C GLY A 177 -11.84 -1.54 -2.79
N ASN A 178 -11.51 -1.48 -4.07
CA ASN A 178 -11.87 -0.35 -4.93
C ASN A 178 -13.32 -0.40 -5.43
N GLU A 179 -13.97 -1.56 -5.37
CA GLU A 179 -15.32 -1.74 -5.86
C GLU A 179 -16.32 -0.95 -5.00
N TRP A 180 -17.13 -0.12 -5.67
CA TRP A 180 -18.19 0.62 -5.00
C TRP A 180 -19.51 -0.15 -4.97
N GLU A 181 -19.81 -0.85 -6.07
CA GLU A 181 -20.95 -1.75 -6.18
C GLU A 181 -20.44 -3.19 -6.01
N ASP A 182 -21.04 -3.93 -5.10
CA ASP A 182 -20.69 -5.32 -4.83
C ASP A 182 -21.95 -6.16 -4.63
N ASP A 183 -21.88 -7.42 -5.05
CA ASP A 183 -23.01 -8.37 -5.00
C ASP A 183 -23.08 -9.14 -3.67
N GLY A 184 -22.14 -8.94 -2.78
CA GLY A 184 -22.00 -9.76 -1.56
C GLY A 184 -22.31 -9.02 -0.26
N ASP A 185 -22.54 -7.71 -0.30
CA ASP A 185 -22.67 -6.84 0.88
C ASP A 185 -21.62 -7.14 1.97
N PRO A 186 -20.32 -7.24 1.58
CA PRO A 186 -19.27 -7.53 2.53
C PRO A 186 -19.11 -6.43 3.57
N GLY A 187 -18.54 -6.74 4.71
CA GLY A 187 -18.26 -5.78 5.76
C GLY A 187 -17.06 -6.22 6.60
N LEU A 188 -16.11 -5.32 6.81
CA LEU A 188 -14.83 -5.61 7.42
C LEU A 188 -14.58 -4.73 8.64
N PHE A 189 -14.19 -5.35 9.75
CA PHE A 189 -13.70 -4.68 10.94
C PHE A 189 -12.22 -5.01 11.12
N SER A 190 -11.38 -3.99 11.23
CA SER A 190 -9.94 -4.18 11.37
C SER A 190 -9.31 -3.17 12.29
N GLY A 191 -8.11 -3.44 12.77
CA GLY A 191 -7.39 -2.49 13.59
C GLY A 191 -5.97 -2.91 13.88
N ARG A 192 -5.17 -1.91 14.24
CA ARG A 192 -3.79 -2.05 14.69
C ARG A 192 -3.55 -1.14 15.89
N ILE A 193 -2.81 -1.65 16.85
CA ILE A 193 -2.20 -0.87 17.93
C ILE A 193 -0.71 -1.21 17.98
N GLY A 194 0.14 -0.20 18.13
CA GLY A 194 1.58 -0.42 18.18
C GLY A 194 2.35 0.80 18.65
N THR A 195 3.66 0.69 18.70
CA THR A 195 4.53 1.85 18.94
C THR A 195 4.39 2.85 17.78
N PRO A 196 4.63 4.15 17.99
CA PRO A 196 4.56 5.15 16.94
C PRO A 196 5.46 4.77 15.75
N ARG A 197 4.95 5.00 14.54
CA ARG A 197 5.61 4.56 13.28
C ARG A 197 6.88 5.32 12.92
N ASP A 198 7.15 6.46 13.55
CA ASP A 198 8.36 7.26 13.39
C ASP A 198 9.52 6.82 14.29
N GLU A 199 9.30 5.82 15.15
CA GLU A 199 10.32 5.26 16.00
C GLU A 199 11.25 4.30 15.21
N GLU A 200 12.51 4.17 15.67
CA GLU A 200 13.47 3.21 15.11
C GLU A 200 13.05 1.75 15.35
N ARG A 201 12.20 1.53 16.33
CA ARG A 201 11.70 0.21 16.75
C ARG A 201 10.18 0.25 16.83
N VAL A 202 9.57 -0.31 15.82
CA VAL A 202 8.12 -0.40 15.73
C VAL A 202 7.67 -1.82 16.02
N PHE A 203 6.67 -1.96 16.87
CA PHE A 203 6.00 -3.22 17.18
C PHE A 203 4.51 -3.00 17.11
N GLY A 204 3.76 -3.96 16.59
CA GLY A 204 2.31 -3.85 16.48
C GLY A 204 1.59 -5.17 16.68
N LEU A 205 0.34 -5.03 17.12
CA LEU A 205 -0.68 -6.07 17.18
C LEU A 205 -1.83 -5.63 16.29
N SER A 206 -2.29 -6.51 15.43
CA SER A 206 -3.37 -6.26 14.49
C SER A 206 -4.43 -7.33 14.55
N PHE A 207 -5.64 -6.95 14.19
CA PHE A 207 -6.77 -7.85 14.02
C PHE A 207 -7.59 -7.47 12.78
N LEU A 208 -8.29 -8.46 12.22
CA LEU A 208 -9.23 -8.31 11.12
C LEU A 208 -10.33 -9.36 11.29
N ASP A 209 -11.57 -8.96 11.05
CA ASP A 209 -12.75 -9.83 11.14
C ASP A 209 -13.85 -9.33 10.22
N GLY A 210 -14.43 -10.21 9.42
CA GLY A 210 -15.52 -9.92 8.51
C GLY A 210 -15.30 -10.42 7.09
N ASP A 211 -16.09 -9.91 6.16
CA ASP A 211 -16.13 -10.37 4.78
C ASP A 211 -15.29 -9.50 3.87
N THR A 212 -14.56 -10.14 2.95
CA THR A 212 -13.86 -9.47 1.85
C THR A 212 -14.37 -10.00 0.52
N LEU A 213 -14.49 -9.10 -0.46
CA LEU A 213 -14.92 -9.46 -1.80
C LEU A 213 -13.84 -10.28 -2.52
N THR A 214 -14.27 -11.38 -3.14
CA THR A 214 -13.47 -12.21 -4.02
C THR A 214 -14.18 -12.39 -5.36
N PRO A 215 -13.52 -12.91 -6.40
CA PRO A 215 -14.19 -13.21 -7.68
C PRO A 215 -15.36 -14.18 -7.56
N MET A 216 -15.44 -14.92 -6.46
CA MET A 216 -16.53 -15.89 -6.19
C MET A 216 -17.59 -15.35 -5.23
N GLY A 217 -17.52 -14.06 -4.85
CA GLY A 217 -18.41 -13.42 -3.90
C GLY A 217 -17.69 -13.07 -2.59
N ALA A 218 -18.45 -12.69 -1.57
CA ALA A 218 -17.94 -12.37 -0.24
C ALA A 218 -17.36 -13.62 0.43
N LEU A 219 -16.20 -13.49 1.05
CA LEU A 219 -15.51 -14.54 1.81
C LEU A 219 -15.24 -14.02 3.23
N GLU A 220 -15.81 -14.72 4.21
CA GLU A 220 -15.54 -14.46 5.61
C GLU A 220 -14.06 -14.72 5.96
N ARG A 221 -13.44 -13.80 6.67
CA ARG A 221 -12.04 -13.89 7.09
C ARG A 221 -11.86 -13.36 8.49
N ASN A 222 -11.05 -14.04 9.26
CA ASN A 222 -10.55 -13.49 10.51
C ASN A 222 -9.03 -13.61 10.56
N ARG A 223 -8.35 -12.62 11.15
CA ARG A 223 -6.89 -12.62 11.32
C ARG A 223 -6.50 -11.94 12.62
N ILE A 224 -5.48 -12.49 13.23
CA ILE A 224 -4.68 -11.80 14.22
C ILE A 224 -3.23 -11.74 13.72
N GLY A 225 -2.54 -10.63 13.92
CA GLY A 225 -1.18 -10.44 13.44
C GLY A 225 -0.29 -9.72 14.42
N LEU A 226 0.99 -10.03 14.34
CA LEU A 226 2.08 -9.34 15.03
C LEU A 226 3.04 -8.81 13.98
N ASP A 227 3.50 -7.59 14.15
CA ASP A 227 4.50 -6.99 13.28
C ASP A 227 5.63 -6.33 14.08
N ALA A 228 6.81 -6.29 13.47
CA ALA A 228 7.98 -5.60 13.99
C ALA A 228 8.80 -4.98 12.85
N SER A 229 9.31 -3.79 13.07
CA SER A 229 10.27 -3.12 12.18
C SER A 229 11.37 -2.49 13.03
N LEU A 230 12.62 -2.85 12.75
CA LEU A 230 13.78 -2.41 13.49
C LEU A 230 14.78 -1.80 12.52
N TYR A 231 15.21 -0.59 12.77
CA TYR A 231 16.24 0.08 11.99
C TYR A 231 17.46 0.36 12.86
N HIS A 232 18.63 0.05 12.31
CA HIS A 232 19.89 0.40 12.92
C HIS A 232 20.86 0.88 11.83
N GLU A 233 21.17 2.17 11.84
CA GLU A 233 21.96 2.82 10.80
C GLU A 233 21.40 2.54 9.38
N ASN A 234 22.14 1.76 8.59
CA ASN A 234 21.80 1.43 7.21
C ASN A 234 21.04 0.10 7.05
N LEU A 235 20.83 -0.62 8.14
CA LEU A 235 20.15 -1.91 8.14
C LEU A 235 18.73 -1.80 8.69
N GLY A 236 17.80 -2.44 8.02
CA GLY A 236 16.42 -2.62 8.46
C GLY A 236 16.08 -4.10 8.55
N PHE A 237 15.32 -4.45 9.58
CA PHE A 237 14.75 -5.79 9.79
C PHE A 237 13.25 -5.63 9.95
N MET A 238 12.48 -6.43 9.23
CA MET A 238 11.03 -6.43 9.28
C MET A 238 10.53 -7.85 9.46
N LEU A 239 9.52 -8.00 10.28
CA LEU A 239 8.84 -9.28 10.54
C LEU A 239 7.35 -9.02 10.65
N GLU A 240 6.56 -9.84 9.97
CA GLU A 240 5.12 -9.92 10.16
C GLU A 240 4.70 -11.38 10.22
N VAL A 241 3.85 -11.72 11.16
CA VAL A 241 3.22 -13.03 11.25
C VAL A 241 1.74 -12.85 11.50
N SER A 242 0.91 -13.65 10.84
CA SER A 242 -0.53 -13.64 11.06
C SER A 242 -1.10 -15.06 10.98
N ALA A 243 -2.20 -15.27 11.69
CA ALA A 243 -2.96 -16.50 11.67
C ALA A 243 -4.46 -16.20 11.77
N GLY A 244 -5.28 -17.11 11.24
CA GLY A 244 -6.74 -17.02 11.26
C GLY A 244 -7.38 -17.98 10.29
N GLU A 245 -8.59 -17.66 9.82
CA GLU A 245 -9.41 -18.54 9.02
C GLU A 245 -9.95 -17.83 7.78
N ASP A 246 -10.12 -18.56 6.69
CA ASP A 246 -10.88 -18.19 5.49
C ASP A 246 -12.12 -19.10 5.38
N GLY A 247 -13.31 -18.50 5.51
CA GLY A 247 -14.56 -19.27 5.66
C GLY A 247 -14.57 -20.11 6.93
N ALA A 248 -15.41 -21.14 6.96
CA ALA A 248 -15.61 -21.96 8.14
C ALA A 248 -14.55 -23.08 8.33
N ASP A 249 -13.77 -23.39 7.30
CA ASP A 249 -13.03 -24.64 7.24
C ASP A 249 -11.57 -24.52 6.76
N THR A 250 -11.02 -23.31 6.62
CA THR A 250 -9.65 -23.15 6.11
C THR A 250 -8.80 -22.30 7.05
N ASP A 251 -7.91 -22.95 7.77
CA ASP A 251 -6.89 -22.27 8.56
C ASP A 251 -5.84 -21.60 7.67
N VAL A 252 -5.47 -20.38 7.99
CA VAL A 252 -4.50 -19.59 7.24
C VAL A 252 -3.40 -19.11 8.17
N GLN A 253 -2.15 -19.34 7.78
CA GLN A 253 -0.98 -18.78 8.45
C GLN A 253 -0.10 -18.09 7.42
N ARG A 254 0.42 -16.91 7.76
CA ARG A 254 1.34 -16.18 6.90
C ARG A 254 2.48 -15.60 7.72
N ALA A 255 3.66 -15.57 7.11
CA ALA A 255 4.82 -14.93 7.69
C ALA A 255 5.62 -14.22 6.59
N LEU A 256 6.14 -13.04 6.92
CA LEU A 256 7.08 -12.28 6.11
C LEU A 256 8.26 -11.88 6.99
N GLY A 257 9.46 -12.17 6.53
CA GLY A 257 10.69 -11.63 7.09
C GLY A 257 11.46 -10.87 6.02
N GLU A 258 11.99 -9.70 6.35
CA GLU A 258 12.82 -8.89 5.45
C GLU A 258 14.07 -8.41 6.18
N ILE A 259 15.19 -8.48 5.47
CA ILE A 259 16.40 -7.73 5.78
C ILE A 259 16.64 -6.77 4.63
N ASN A 260 16.81 -5.49 4.93
CA ASN A 260 17.12 -4.49 3.93
C ASN A 260 18.33 -3.65 4.33
N TRP A 261 19.02 -3.16 3.31
CA TRP A 261 20.18 -2.30 3.45
C TRP A 261 20.03 -1.08 2.55
N ARG A 262 20.23 0.10 3.13
CA ARG A 262 20.22 1.37 2.45
C ARG A 262 21.62 1.98 2.50
N ASN A 263 22.15 2.42 1.36
CA ASN A 263 23.43 3.11 1.38
C ASN A 263 23.31 4.51 2.04
N PRO A 264 24.43 5.09 2.53
CA PRO A 264 24.40 6.35 3.30
C PRO A 264 23.79 7.56 2.57
N ASP A 265 23.89 7.62 1.24
CA ASP A 265 23.29 8.67 0.40
C ASP A 265 21.87 8.33 -0.06
N GLU A 266 21.28 7.25 0.45
CA GLU A 266 19.91 6.77 0.19
C GLU A 266 19.56 6.55 -1.29
N THR A 267 20.56 6.50 -2.16
CA THR A 267 20.34 6.25 -3.59
C THR A 267 20.10 4.79 -3.92
N LYS A 268 20.47 3.87 -3.02
CA LYS A 268 20.30 2.41 -3.19
C LYS A 268 19.62 1.79 -1.98
N LEU A 269 18.65 0.93 -2.26
CA LEU A 269 18.00 0.07 -1.28
C LEU A 269 18.04 -1.37 -1.80
N SER A 270 18.66 -2.26 -1.07
CA SER A 270 18.66 -3.70 -1.37
C SER A 270 17.86 -4.44 -0.31
N TRP A 271 17.19 -5.53 -0.68
CA TRP A 271 16.39 -6.33 0.25
C TRP A 271 16.47 -7.81 -0.05
N LEU A 272 16.30 -8.58 1.01
CA LEU A 272 16.04 -10.01 0.98
C LEU A 272 14.76 -10.25 1.77
N GLN A 273 13.74 -10.85 1.14
CA GLN A 273 12.49 -11.26 1.78
C GLN A 273 12.37 -12.78 1.78
N LEU A 274 11.80 -13.31 2.85
CA LEU A 274 11.27 -14.66 2.93
C LEU A 274 9.78 -14.54 3.26
N ILE A 275 8.94 -15.17 2.43
CA ILE A 275 7.48 -15.13 2.57
C ILE A 275 7.00 -16.57 2.64
N SER A 276 6.30 -16.91 3.71
CA SER A 276 5.68 -18.22 3.92
C SER A 276 4.16 -18.08 4.00
N SER A 277 3.46 -19.04 3.43
CA SER A 277 2.03 -19.19 3.62
C SER A 277 1.66 -20.65 3.80
N SER A 278 0.76 -20.94 4.73
CA SER A 278 0.14 -22.25 4.93
C SER A 278 -1.37 -22.08 4.92
N LEU A 279 -2.03 -22.98 4.21
CA LEU A 279 -3.48 -23.11 4.15
C LEU A 279 -3.78 -24.54 4.53
N ASP A 280 -4.63 -24.76 5.54
CA ASP A 280 -5.11 -26.10 5.92
C ASP A 280 -6.64 -26.10 5.86
N GLY A 281 -7.21 -26.85 4.93
CA GLY A 281 -8.62 -26.85 4.68
C GLY A 281 -9.12 -28.20 4.13
N PRO A 282 -10.37 -28.27 3.66
CA PRO A 282 -10.97 -29.51 3.14
C PRO A 282 -10.20 -30.16 1.99
N GLY A 283 -9.38 -29.39 1.28
CA GLY A 283 -8.48 -29.87 0.22
C GLY A 283 -7.14 -30.43 0.70
N GLY A 284 -6.89 -30.40 2.01
CA GLY A 284 -5.62 -30.73 2.64
C GLY A 284 -4.72 -29.52 2.86
N GLU A 285 -3.57 -29.76 3.46
CA GLU A 285 -2.58 -28.73 3.72
C GLU A 285 -1.83 -28.32 2.45
N ALA A 286 -1.69 -27.03 2.25
CA ALA A 286 -0.92 -26.42 1.16
C ALA A 286 0.03 -25.36 1.72
N THR A 287 1.34 -25.58 1.56
CA THR A 287 2.37 -24.64 1.99
C THR A 287 3.08 -24.04 0.80
N ALA A 288 3.48 -22.77 0.92
CA ALA A 288 4.35 -22.10 -0.03
C ALA A 288 5.44 -21.34 0.72
N LEU A 289 6.66 -21.38 0.19
CA LEU A 289 7.80 -20.63 0.67
C LEU A 289 8.50 -19.96 -0.49
N GLU A 290 8.62 -18.63 -0.44
CA GLU A 290 9.28 -17.83 -1.46
C GLU A 290 10.43 -17.03 -0.86
N SER A 291 11.51 -16.87 -1.62
CA SER A 291 12.56 -15.92 -1.34
C SER A 291 12.62 -14.87 -2.45
N LYS A 292 12.85 -13.61 -2.08
CA LYS A 292 12.92 -12.49 -3.00
C LYS A 292 14.14 -11.65 -2.69
N LEU A 293 15.03 -11.52 -3.67
CA LEU A 293 16.22 -10.67 -3.60
C LEU A 293 16.04 -9.50 -4.56
N GLY A 294 16.15 -8.28 -4.07
CA GLY A 294 15.91 -7.13 -4.94
C GLY A 294 16.76 -5.91 -4.58
N MET A 295 16.73 -4.97 -5.51
CA MET A 295 17.40 -3.69 -5.38
C MET A 295 16.60 -2.60 -6.06
N ARG A 296 16.55 -1.42 -5.43
CA ARG A 296 16.11 -0.16 -6.04
C ARG A 296 17.31 0.78 -6.09
N TRP A 297 17.46 1.44 -7.22
CA TRP A 297 18.48 2.44 -7.45
C TRP A 297 17.84 3.75 -7.96
N THR A 298 18.08 4.86 -7.27
CA THR A 298 17.74 6.21 -7.71
C THR A 298 18.82 6.67 -8.70
N VAL A 299 18.50 6.61 -10.00
CA VAL A 299 19.46 6.88 -11.09
C VAL A 299 19.55 8.36 -11.43
N ALA A 300 18.50 9.13 -11.15
CA ALA A 300 18.43 10.58 -11.26
C ALA A 300 17.30 11.11 -10.38
N THR A 301 17.21 12.41 -10.19
CA THR A 301 16.12 13.04 -9.43
C THR A 301 14.76 12.58 -9.97
N GLY A 302 13.95 11.99 -9.11
CA GLY A 302 12.65 11.44 -9.45
C GLY A 302 12.68 10.07 -10.15
N TRP A 303 13.82 9.59 -10.67
CA TRP A 303 13.92 8.34 -11.42
C TRP A 303 14.46 7.20 -10.57
N ASN A 304 13.72 6.11 -10.50
CA ASN A 304 14.12 4.88 -9.83
C ASN A 304 14.09 3.70 -10.80
N LEU A 305 15.15 2.91 -10.79
CA LEU A 305 15.22 1.61 -11.44
C LEU A 305 15.20 0.54 -10.34
N SER A 306 14.32 -0.45 -10.45
CA SER A 306 14.25 -1.57 -9.51
C SER A 306 14.35 -2.89 -10.24
N ALA A 307 14.98 -3.86 -9.61
CA ALA A 307 15.03 -5.25 -10.06
C ALA A 307 14.82 -6.18 -8.87
N GLN A 308 14.11 -7.27 -9.08
CA GLN A 308 13.87 -8.32 -8.09
C GLN A 308 13.91 -9.68 -8.74
N TYR A 309 14.58 -10.62 -8.10
CA TYR A 309 14.52 -12.04 -8.41
C TYR A 309 13.68 -12.73 -7.34
N THR A 310 12.71 -13.53 -7.78
CA THR A 310 11.87 -14.38 -6.92
C THR A 310 12.23 -15.83 -7.17
N GLN A 311 12.42 -16.58 -6.09
CA GLN A 311 12.61 -18.02 -6.12
C GLN A 311 11.57 -18.69 -5.25
N THR A 312 10.81 -19.61 -5.83
CA THR A 312 9.92 -20.51 -5.09
C THR A 312 10.76 -21.63 -4.49
N LEU A 313 10.81 -21.71 -3.17
CA LEU A 313 11.57 -22.72 -2.44
C LEU A 313 10.70 -23.96 -2.14
N ASP A 314 9.40 -23.73 -1.89
CA ASP A 314 8.40 -24.77 -1.75
C ASP A 314 7.08 -24.27 -2.33
N SER A 315 6.34 -25.14 -3.00
CA SER A 315 5.04 -24.83 -3.58
C SER A 315 4.06 -25.96 -3.33
N PRO A 316 2.77 -25.64 -3.11
CA PRO A 316 1.77 -26.65 -2.89
C PRO A 316 1.67 -27.57 -4.10
N ALA A 317 1.48 -28.86 -3.86
CA ALA A 317 1.30 -29.88 -4.91
C ALA A 317 0.13 -29.57 -5.88
N SER A 318 -0.77 -28.67 -5.49
CA SER A 318 -1.91 -28.18 -6.29
C SER A 318 -1.56 -27.10 -7.32
N GLY A 319 -0.27 -26.72 -7.49
CA GLY A 319 0.18 -25.85 -8.57
C GLY A 319 -0.07 -24.35 -8.36
N GLY A 320 -0.45 -23.92 -7.15
CA GLY A 320 -0.73 -22.50 -6.84
C GLY A 320 0.48 -21.64 -6.51
N GLY A 321 1.71 -22.17 -6.55
CA GLY A 321 2.93 -21.38 -6.35
C GLY A 321 3.25 -20.53 -7.58
N ARG A 322 3.58 -19.27 -7.40
CA ARG A 322 4.10 -18.44 -8.50
C ARG A 322 5.43 -19.03 -8.96
N PRO A 323 5.64 -19.25 -10.26
CA PRO A 323 6.94 -19.68 -10.75
C PRO A 323 7.98 -18.61 -10.38
N GLY A 324 9.19 -19.04 -10.07
CA GLY A 324 10.33 -18.14 -9.91
C GLY A 324 10.48 -17.23 -11.12
N GLY A 325 11.07 -16.06 -10.93
CA GLY A 325 11.20 -15.12 -12.04
C GLY A 325 11.88 -13.81 -11.68
N VAL A 326 11.94 -12.91 -12.65
CA VAL A 326 12.55 -11.59 -12.53
C VAL A 326 11.49 -10.52 -12.75
N ALA A 327 11.46 -9.52 -11.86
CA ALA A 327 10.71 -8.30 -12.03
C ALA A 327 11.67 -7.13 -12.28
N LEU A 328 11.36 -6.31 -13.27
CA LEU A 328 12.05 -5.05 -13.55
C LEU A 328 11.04 -3.91 -13.51
N GLN A 329 11.43 -2.78 -12.94
CA GLN A 329 10.57 -1.60 -12.86
C GLN A 329 11.37 -0.33 -13.11
N LEU A 330 10.83 0.53 -13.95
CA LEU A 330 11.22 1.92 -14.09
C LEU A 330 10.10 2.80 -13.53
N ARG A 331 10.42 3.71 -12.62
CA ARG A 331 9.48 4.63 -12.00
C ARG A 331 10.00 6.05 -12.06
N TRP A 332 9.11 6.97 -12.36
CA TRP A 332 9.37 8.40 -12.26
C TRP A 332 8.36 9.07 -11.34
N ARG A 333 8.86 9.92 -10.45
CA ARG A 333 8.04 10.70 -9.55
C ARG A 333 8.53 12.14 -9.51
N PHE A 334 7.62 13.04 -9.77
CA PHE A 334 7.88 14.49 -9.85
C PHE A 334 7.03 15.26 -8.84
#